data_3874b5641b2536dd618ab9b36c24265c
#
_entry.id   3874b5641b2536dd618ab9b36c24265c
#
_cell.length_a   1.000
_cell.length_b   1.000
_cell.length_c   1.000
_cell.angle_alpha   90.00
_cell.angle_beta   90.00
_cell.angle_gamma   90.00
#
_symmetry.space_group_name_H-M   'P 1'
#
loop_
_entity.id
_entity.type
_entity.pdbx_description
1 polymer ?
#
loop_
_entity_poly.entity_id
_entity_poly.type
_entity_poly.pdbx_seq_one_letter_code
_entity_poly.pdbx_strand_id
1 'polypeptide(L)'
;DCTNYFFELEHEDGIKQYGPSKEHRPNPIVQMGLFMDKSGIPLAFCINPGNQNEQLSLKPLEQQIMRDFELSKFVVCTDAGLSSDANRRFNNFGERSFITTQSVKKLKKELQDWCLDSKEWELEGSNKKFDISKLEDTPENRNKIFYKQTLLEGYDEERDITFNQTLIVTYSLKYKLYQQTIRE
;
A
#
# COMPACT_ATOMS: atom_id res chain seq x y z
N ASP A 1 -5.80 -0.65 -7.53
CA ASP A 1 -6.71 -0.99 -6.44
C ASP A 1 -7.63 -2.14 -6.85
N CYS A 2 -8.11 -2.90 -5.87
CA CYS A 2 -9.11 -3.93 -6.06
C CYS A 2 -10.44 -3.49 -5.45
N THR A 3 -11.53 -3.81 -6.13
CA THR A 3 -12.89 -3.66 -5.61
C THR A 3 -13.67 -4.95 -5.84
N ASN A 4 -14.86 -5.04 -5.30
CA ASN A 4 -15.75 -6.15 -5.58
C ASN A 4 -17.16 -5.67 -5.92
N TYR A 5 -17.84 -6.48 -6.72
CA TYR A 5 -19.23 -6.29 -7.11
C TYR A 5 -20.03 -7.50 -6.66
N PHE A 6 -21.14 -7.27 -5.97
CA PHE A 6 -22.07 -8.32 -5.58
C PHE A 6 -23.14 -8.52 -6.64
N PHE A 7 -23.73 -9.71 -6.62
CA PHE A 7 -24.87 -10.06 -7.46
C PHE A 7 -26.06 -10.42 -6.58
N GLU A 8 -27.24 -9.98 -6.95
CA GLU A 8 -28.50 -10.33 -6.26
C GLU A 8 -28.91 -11.78 -6.59
N LEU A 9 -27.98 -12.71 -6.36
CA LEU A 9 -28.14 -14.15 -6.54
C LEU A 9 -27.87 -14.82 -5.19
N GLU A 10 -28.56 -15.92 -4.91
CA GLU A 10 -28.37 -16.71 -3.69
C GLU A 10 -27.40 -17.89 -3.86
N HIS A 11 -26.93 -18.15 -5.10
CA HIS A 11 -26.09 -19.29 -5.39
C HIS A 11 -24.82 -18.84 -6.12
N GLU A 12 -23.74 -19.57 -5.84
CA GLU A 12 -22.48 -19.42 -6.57
C GLU A 12 -22.64 -19.93 -8.00
N ASP A 13 -22.06 -19.20 -8.95
CA ASP A 13 -22.06 -19.54 -10.38
C ASP A 13 -20.76 -19.06 -11.05
N GLY A 14 -19.95 -19.98 -11.51
CA GLY A 14 -18.68 -19.68 -12.17
C GLY A 14 -17.74 -18.86 -11.29
N ILE A 15 -17.42 -17.63 -11.73
CA ILE A 15 -16.55 -16.70 -10.97
C ILE A 15 -17.30 -15.93 -9.88
N LYS A 16 -18.64 -16.00 -9.85
CA LYS A 16 -19.45 -15.41 -8.79
C LYS A 16 -19.42 -16.33 -7.59
N GLN A 17 -18.58 -15.99 -6.62
CA GLN A 17 -18.29 -16.83 -5.46
C GLN A 17 -18.50 -16.03 -4.17
N TYR A 18 -18.87 -16.70 -3.08
CA TYR A 18 -18.87 -16.08 -1.76
C TYR A 18 -17.46 -15.73 -1.34
N GLY A 19 -17.27 -14.51 -0.84
CA GLY A 19 -15.97 -14.02 -0.42
C GLY A 19 -16.08 -12.78 0.47
N PRO A 20 -14.95 -12.21 0.89
CA PRO A 20 -14.94 -11.01 1.72
C PRO A 20 -15.49 -9.81 0.94
N SER A 21 -16.80 -9.56 1.11
CA SER A 21 -17.46 -8.39 0.51
C SER A 21 -17.07 -7.12 1.23
N LYS A 22 -16.62 -6.10 0.49
CA LYS A 22 -16.33 -4.75 1.03
C LYS A 22 -17.57 -4.04 1.57
N GLU A 23 -18.76 -4.42 1.06
CA GLU A 23 -20.06 -3.91 1.53
C GLU A 23 -20.70 -4.79 2.61
N HIS A 24 -20.00 -5.87 3.06
CA HIS A 24 -20.50 -6.84 4.04
C HIS A 24 -21.83 -7.49 3.65
N ARG A 25 -22.09 -7.66 2.35
CA ARG A 25 -23.29 -8.33 1.85
C ARG A 25 -23.13 -9.84 1.81
N PRO A 26 -24.18 -10.60 2.09
CA PRO A 26 -24.15 -12.07 2.07
C PRO A 26 -24.36 -12.65 0.66
N ASN A 27 -23.98 -11.96 -0.37
CA ASN A 27 -24.19 -12.35 -1.77
C ASN A 27 -22.88 -12.79 -2.43
N PRO A 28 -22.93 -13.67 -3.45
CA PRO A 28 -21.77 -13.93 -4.28
C PRO A 28 -21.21 -12.65 -4.92
N ILE A 29 -19.91 -12.57 -4.97
CA ILE A 29 -19.17 -11.42 -5.52
C ILE A 29 -18.23 -11.85 -6.63
N VAL A 30 -17.79 -10.89 -7.42
CA VAL A 30 -16.57 -10.95 -8.23
C VAL A 30 -15.60 -9.88 -7.73
N GLN A 31 -14.32 -10.13 -7.86
CA GLN A 31 -13.28 -9.16 -7.56
C GLN A 31 -12.75 -8.56 -8.86
N MET A 32 -12.62 -7.24 -8.90
CA MET A 32 -12.01 -6.51 -10.01
C MET A 32 -10.76 -5.80 -9.54
N GLY A 33 -9.63 -6.09 -10.19
CA GLY A 33 -8.40 -5.32 -10.07
C GLY A 33 -8.29 -4.32 -11.22
N LEU A 34 -7.94 -3.07 -10.92
CA LEU A 34 -7.78 -2.01 -11.91
C LEU A 34 -6.42 -1.33 -11.75
N PHE A 35 -5.67 -1.24 -12.85
CA PHE A 35 -4.50 -0.39 -12.97
C PHE A 35 -4.82 0.87 -13.74
N MET A 36 -4.35 1.99 -13.23
CA MET A 36 -4.47 3.31 -13.85
C MET A 36 -3.10 3.99 -13.90
N ASP A 37 -2.92 4.87 -14.86
CA ASP A 37 -1.76 5.76 -14.87
C ASP A 37 -1.93 6.90 -13.85
N LYS A 38 -0.91 7.77 -13.74
CA LYS A 38 -0.93 8.93 -12.84
C LYS A 38 -2.02 9.97 -13.16
N SER A 39 -2.62 9.90 -14.35
CA SER A 39 -3.71 10.78 -14.81
C SER A 39 -5.09 10.17 -14.58
N GLY A 40 -5.15 8.94 -14.05
CA GLY A 40 -6.39 8.20 -13.81
C GLY A 40 -6.91 7.45 -15.04
N ILE A 41 -6.10 7.30 -16.10
CA ILE A 41 -6.49 6.55 -17.30
C ILE A 41 -6.30 5.07 -17.02
N PRO A 42 -7.35 4.23 -17.19
CA PRO A 42 -7.23 2.79 -17.06
C PRO A 42 -6.24 2.18 -18.07
N LEU A 43 -5.31 1.38 -17.57
CA LEU A 43 -4.30 0.69 -18.39
C LEU A 43 -4.63 -0.79 -18.57
N ALA A 44 -5.09 -1.43 -17.49
CA ALA A 44 -5.47 -2.83 -17.50
C ALA A 44 -6.44 -3.14 -16.37
N PHE A 45 -7.23 -4.19 -16.52
CA PHE A 45 -8.08 -4.72 -15.47
C PHE A 45 -8.11 -6.24 -15.49
N CYS A 46 -8.46 -6.83 -14.36
CA CYS A 46 -8.80 -8.25 -14.26
C CYS A 46 -10.10 -8.46 -13.49
N ILE A 47 -10.78 -9.54 -13.78
CA ILE A 47 -11.92 -10.02 -13.00
C ILE A 47 -11.57 -11.40 -12.48
N ASN A 48 -11.67 -11.57 -11.17
CA ASN A 48 -11.31 -12.79 -10.46
C ASN A 48 -12.52 -13.34 -9.69
N PRO A 49 -12.52 -14.64 -9.37
CA PRO A 49 -13.51 -15.22 -8.48
C PRO A 49 -13.60 -14.48 -7.14
N GLY A 50 -14.81 -14.35 -6.60
CA GLY A 50 -15.06 -13.62 -5.37
C GLY A 50 -14.32 -14.14 -4.14
N ASN A 51 -13.96 -15.41 -4.12
CA ASN A 51 -13.20 -16.07 -3.06
C ASN A 51 -11.67 -16.01 -3.25
N GLN A 52 -11.19 -15.43 -4.34
CA GLN A 52 -9.76 -15.32 -4.61
C GLN A 52 -9.10 -14.25 -3.71
N ASN A 53 -7.88 -14.51 -3.27
CA ASN A 53 -7.09 -13.49 -2.59
C ASN A 53 -6.67 -12.39 -3.57
N GLU A 54 -7.07 -11.14 -3.30
CA GLU A 54 -6.82 -9.98 -4.17
C GLU A 54 -5.32 -9.73 -4.44
N GLN A 55 -4.44 -10.13 -3.54
CA GLN A 55 -3.00 -9.98 -3.70
C GLN A 55 -2.43 -10.77 -4.88
N LEU A 56 -3.11 -11.82 -5.30
CA LEU A 56 -2.69 -12.65 -6.43
C LEU A 56 -2.96 -11.98 -7.79
N SER A 57 -3.78 -10.94 -7.84
CA SER A 57 -4.11 -10.22 -9.08
C SER A 57 -3.02 -9.25 -9.53
N LEU A 58 -2.19 -8.74 -8.60
CA LEU A 58 -1.23 -7.68 -8.89
C LEU A 58 -0.19 -8.10 -9.94
N LYS A 59 0.57 -9.15 -9.66
CA LYS A 59 1.66 -9.62 -10.52
C LYS A 59 1.24 -9.97 -11.96
N PRO A 60 0.13 -10.71 -12.20
CA PRO A 60 -0.34 -10.99 -13.56
C PRO A 60 -0.72 -9.73 -14.34
N LEU A 61 -1.37 -8.76 -13.67
CA LEU A 61 -1.74 -7.49 -14.31
C LEU A 61 -0.51 -6.64 -14.64
N GLU A 62 0.47 -6.55 -13.76
CA GLU A 62 1.74 -5.88 -14.05
C GLU A 62 2.45 -6.51 -15.25
N GLN A 63 2.50 -7.83 -15.29
CA GLN A 63 3.10 -8.56 -16.42
C GLN A 63 2.33 -8.32 -17.74
N GLN A 64 1.01 -8.18 -17.68
CA GLN A 64 0.19 -7.81 -18.82
C GLN A 64 0.55 -6.41 -19.32
N ILE A 65 0.58 -5.40 -18.43
CA ILE A 65 0.93 -4.02 -18.76
C ILE A 65 2.33 -3.95 -19.37
N MET A 66 3.29 -4.66 -18.77
CA MET A 66 4.66 -4.71 -19.30
C MET A 66 4.71 -5.21 -20.75
N ARG A 67 3.92 -6.23 -21.08
CA ARG A 67 3.84 -6.76 -22.45
C ARG A 67 3.10 -5.81 -23.41
N ASP A 68 1.91 -5.36 -22.98
CA ASP A 68 0.98 -4.63 -23.86
C ASP A 68 1.51 -3.22 -24.19
N PHE A 69 2.30 -2.62 -23.29
CA PHE A 69 2.90 -1.29 -23.48
C PHE A 69 4.41 -1.32 -23.68
N GLU A 70 5.01 -2.52 -23.82
CA GLU A 70 6.47 -2.70 -23.99
C GLU A 70 7.31 -1.99 -22.93
N LEU A 71 6.80 -1.97 -21.67
CA LEU A 71 7.44 -1.28 -20.56
C LEU A 71 8.47 -2.18 -19.88
N SER A 72 9.69 -1.68 -19.74
CA SER A 72 10.73 -2.30 -18.91
C SER A 72 10.82 -1.67 -17.52
N LYS A 73 10.41 -0.41 -17.39
CA LYS A 73 10.62 0.43 -16.21
C LYS A 73 9.33 1.12 -15.78
N PHE A 74 8.93 0.92 -14.52
CA PHE A 74 7.80 1.65 -13.94
C PHE A 74 7.84 1.62 -12.40
N VAL A 75 7.07 2.49 -11.80
CA VAL A 75 6.81 2.52 -10.35
C VAL A 75 5.34 2.18 -10.13
N VAL A 76 5.06 1.11 -9.40
CA VAL A 76 3.70 0.75 -9.00
C VAL A 76 3.38 1.33 -7.62
N CYS A 77 2.20 1.96 -7.51
CA CYS A 77 1.67 2.47 -6.24
C CYS A 77 0.45 1.65 -5.84
N THR A 78 0.48 1.05 -4.66
CA THR A 78 -0.63 0.23 -4.14
C THR A 78 -0.97 0.59 -2.70
N ASP A 79 -2.17 0.19 -2.29
CA ASP A 79 -2.56 0.21 -0.89
C ASP A 79 -2.02 -1.01 -0.10
N ALA A 80 -2.41 -1.11 1.17
CA ALA A 80 -1.99 -2.21 2.04
C ALA A 80 -2.60 -3.57 1.67
N GLY A 81 -3.70 -3.60 0.91
CA GLY A 81 -4.35 -4.82 0.44
C GLY A 81 -3.47 -5.59 -0.53
N LEU A 82 -2.66 -4.90 -1.32
CA LEU A 82 -1.78 -5.49 -2.33
C LEU A 82 -0.30 -5.56 -1.91
N SER A 83 0.01 -5.30 -0.64
CA SER A 83 1.38 -5.18 -0.11
C SER A 83 2.00 -6.49 0.37
N SER A 84 1.63 -7.65 -0.20
CA SER A 84 2.24 -8.93 0.17
C SER A 84 3.75 -8.93 -0.08
N ASP A 85 4.46 -9.75 0.69
CA ASP A 85 5.90 -9.91 0.54
C ASP A 85 6.28 -10.37 -0.89
N ALA A 86 5.49 -11.27 -1.48
CA ALA A 86 5.67 -11.70 -2.86
C ALA A 86 5.54 -10.56 -3.88
N ASN A 87 4.54 -9.67 -3.71
CA ASN A 87 4.35 -8.50 -4.57
C ASN A 87 5.50 -7.50 -4.42
N ARG A 88 5.93 -7.23 -3.18
CA ARG A 88 7.08 -6.35 -2.92
C ARG A 88 8.37 -6.92 -3.51
N ARG A 89 8.63 -8.22 -3.31
CA ARG A 89 9.80 -8.88 -3.91
C ARG A 89 9.77 -8.80 -5.43
N PHE A 90 8.63 -9.09 -6.06
CA PHE A 90 8.50 -9.00 -7.51
C PHE A 90 8.87 -7.60 -8.02
N ASN A 91 8.43 -6.55 -7.34
CA ASN A 91 8.65 -5.16 -7.72
C ASN A 91 9.96 -4.56 -7.22
N ASN A 92 10.77 -5.32 -6.50
CA ASN A 92 12.11 -4.90 -6.04
C ASN A 92 13.24 -5.27 -7.02
N PHE A 93 12.92 -6.00 -8.08
CA PHE A 93 13.92 -6.49 -9.04
C PHE A 93 13.68 -5.96 -10.45
N GLY A 94 14.78 -5.93 -11.24
CA GLY A 94 14.79 -5.34 -12.56
C GLY A 94 14.73 -3.83 -12.47
N GLU A 95 14.10 -3.20 -13.45
CA GLU A 95 13.90 -1.75 -13.48
C GLU A 95 12.54 -1.32 -12.89
N ARG A 96 11.93 -2.19 -12.07
CA ARG A 96 10.68 -1.91 -11.35
C ARG A 96 10.95 -1.31 -9.98
N SER A 97 10.02 -0.51 -9.53
CA SER A 97 9.99 0.03 -8.17
C SER A 97 8.55 0.04 -7.66
N PHE A 98 8.38 0.15 -6.36
CA PHE A 98 7.04 0.21 -5.77
C PHE A 98 6.95 1.21 -4.63
N ILE A 99 5.74 1.71 -4.43
CA ILE A 99 5.33 2.44 -3.23
C ILE A 99 4.06 1.75 -2.73
N THR A 100 4.08 1.28 -1.50
CA THR A 100 2.91 0.63 -0.89
C THR A 100 2.76 1.05 0.56
N THR A 101 1.53 1.09 1.04
CA THR A 101 1.29 1.38 2.45
C THR A 101 1.56 0.13 3.29
N GLN A 102 2.15 0.33 4.46
CA GLN A 102 2.46 -0.71 5.43
C GLN A 102 1.77 -0.44 6.76
N SER A 103 1.00 -1.39 7.26
CA SER A 103 0.42 -1.28 8.60
C SER A 103 1.51 -1.35 9.67
N VAL A 104 1.61 -0.33 10.51
CA VAL A 104 2.54 -0.30 11.66
C VAL A 104 2.31 -1.48 12.59
N LYS A 105 1.05 -1.88 12.81
CA LYS A 105 0.70 -3.03 13.66
C LYS A 105 1.27 -4.37 13.18
N LYS A 106 1.58 -4.49 11.87
CA LYS A 106 2.15 -5.72 11.28
C LYS A 106 3.69 -5.72 11.27
N LEU A 107 4.32 -4.63 11.68
CA LEU A 107 5.78 -4.57 11.81
C LEU A 107 6.27 -5.33 13.06
N LYS A 108 7.55 -5.69 13.09
CA LYS A 108 8.21 -6.19 14.30
C LYS A 108 8.18 -5.11 15.39
N LYS A 109 8.16 -5.53 16.66
CA LYS A 109 8.01 -4.62 17.81
C LYS A 109 9.01 -3.47 17.81
N GLU A 110 10.26 -3.74 17.54
CA GLU A 110 11.33 -2.73 17.45
C GLU A 110 11.04 -1.63 16.41
N LEU A 111 10.52 -2.03 15.24
CA LEU A 111 10.12 -1.09 14.19
C LEU A 111 8.85 -0.33 14.55
N GLN A 112 7.90 -0.97 15.26
CA GLN A 112 6.73 -0.26 15.77
C GLN A 112 7.15 0.86 16.74
N ASP A 113 8.02 0.54 17.70
CA ASP A 113 8.52 1.48 18.68
C ASP A 113 9.30 2.61 17.99
N TRP A 114 10.13 2.32 17.02
CA TRP A 114 10.82 3.32 16.20
C TRP A 114 9.84 4.22 15.42
N CYS A 115 8.80 3.66 14.80
CA CYS A 115 7.77 4.44 14.09
C CYS A 115 7.03 5.42 15.02
N LEU A 116 6.79 5.01 16.27
CA LEU A 116 5.98 5.76 17.24
C LEU A 116 6.81 6.68 18.13
N ASP A 117 8.13 6.56 18.12
CA ASP A 117 9.00 7.47 18.88
C ASP A 117 8.86 8.91 18.36
N SER A 118 8.68 9.85 19.26
CA SER A 118 8.48 11.26 18.95
C SER A 118 9.72 12.00 18.45
N LYS A 119 10.89 11.42 18.60
CA LYS A 119 12.17 12.06 18.34
C LYS A 119 12.73 11.73 16.96
N GLU A 120 13.76 12.45 16.54
CA GLU A 120 14.55 12.21 15.33
C GLU A 120 13.74 12.34 14.03
N TRP A 121 12.66 13.11 14.02
CA TRP A 121 11.90 13.39 12.81
C TRP A 121 12.61 14.42 11.93
N GLU A 122 12.51 14.24 10.62
CA GLU A 122 13.07 15.11 9.60
C GLU A 122 11.96 15.95 8.94
N LEU A 123 12.35 17.08 8.39
CA LEU A 123 11.51 17.94 7.57
C LEU A 123 12.27 18.27 6.30
N GLU A 124 11.62 18.15 5.16
CA GLU A 124 12.21 18.48 3.87
C GLU A 124 12.75 19.93 3.87
N GLY A 125 13.95 20.12 3.34
CA GLY A 125 14.62 21.42 3.34
C GLY A 125 15.24 21.84 4.67
N SER A 126 15.24 20.99 5.70
CA SER A 126 15.83 21.27 7.01
C SER A 126 16.86 20.20 7.41
N ASN A 127 18.00 20.64 7.91
CA ASN A 127 19.02 19.74 8.47
C ASN A 127 18.80 19.47 9.99
N LYS A 128 17.71 19.98 10.57
CA LYS A 128 17.40 19.80 11.99
C LYS A 128 16.55 18.56 12.21
N LYS A 129 16.76 17.91 13.35
CA LYS A 129 15.88 16.86 13.87
C LYS A 129 14.82 17.47 14.76
N PHE A 130 13.62 16.95 14.71
CA PHE A 130 12.45 17.44 15.41
C PHE A 130 11.92 16.39 16.39
N ASP A 131 11.36 16.86 17.49
CA ASP A 131 10.54 16.09 18.41
C ASP A 131 9.08 16.47 18.18
N ILE A 132 8.31 15.58 17.56
CA ILE A 132 6.92 15.86 17.20
C ILE A 132 5.98 15.96 18.41
N SER A 133 6.41 15.52 19.60
CA SER A 133 5.64 15.72 20.84
C SER A 133 5.63 17.17 21.32
N LYS A 134 6.62 17.96 20.89
CA LYS A 134 6.81 19.36 21.26
C LYS A 134 6.29 20.34 20.22
N LEU A 135 5.65 19.84 19.17
CA LEU A 135 5.10 20.70 18.13
C LEU A 135 3.88 21.47 18.64
N GLU A 136 3.98 22.79 18.60
CA GLU A 136 2.85 23.68 18.88
C GLU A 136 1.83 23.62 17.75
N ASP A 137 0.55 23.74 18.10
CA ASP A 137 -0.55 23.76 17.15
C ASP A 137 -0.66 25.14 16.47
N THR A 138 0.15 25.34 15.44
CA THR A 138 0.15 26.55 14.63
C THR A 138 -0.22 26.24 13.17
N PRO A 139 -0.79 27.20 12.42
CA PRO A 139 -1.09 27.01 10.99
C PRO A 139 0.14 26.55 10.19
N GLU A 140 1.32 27.06 10.56
CA GLU A 140 2.58 26.67 9.91
C GLU A 140 2.90 25.19 10.18
N ASN A 141 2.84 24.72 11.43
CA ASN A 141 3.14 23.35 11.79
C ASN A 141 2.08 22.35 11.27
N ARG A 142 0.82 22.77 11.11
CA ARG A 142 -0.23 21.94 10.49
C ARG A 142 0.03 21.64 9.01
N ASN A 143 0.76 22.50 8.31
CA ASN A 143 1.09 22.34 6.89
C ASN A 143 2.39 21.57 6.64
N LYS A 144 3.15 21.26 7.69
CA LYS A 144 4.40 20.50 7.59
C LYS A 144 4.12 18.99 7.63
N ILE A 145 4.88 18.26 6.83
CA ILE A 145 4.95 16.79 6.87
C ILE A 145 6.34 16.40 7.34
N PHE A 146 6.39 15.81 8.52
CA PHE A 146 7.62 15.27 9.07
C PHE A 146 7.75 13.81 8.65
N TYR A 147 8.97 13.32 8.51
CA TYR A 147 9.21 11.93 8.12
C TYR A 147 10.40 11.33 8.86
N LYS A 148 10.44 10.01 8.90
CA LYS A 148 11.58 9.18 9.25
C LYS A 148 11.73 8.13 8.19
N GLN A 149 12.95 7.68 7.96
CA GLN A 149 13.19 6.56 7.05
C GLN A 149 14.26 5.61 7.59
N THR A 150 14.11 4.34 7.26
CA THR A 150 15.11 3.31 7.57
C THR A 150 15.14 2.25 6.47
N LEU A 151 16.26 1.61 6.29
CA LEU A 151 16.39 0.49 5.37
C LEU A 151 15.93 -0.80 6.07
N LEU A 152 15.13 -1.57 5.36
CA LEU A 152 14.75 -2.92 5.74
C LEU A 152 15.44 -3.89 4.78
N GLU A 153 16.20 -4.79 5.35
CA GLU A 153 16.84 -5.87 4.61
C GLU A 153 15.86 -7.03 4.47
N GLY A 154 15.69 -7.53 3.26
CA GLY A 154 14.91 -8.70 2.92
C GLY A 154 15.79 -9.73 2.20
N TYR A 155 15.34 -10.99 2.19
CA TYR A 155 16.00 -12.07 1.49
C TYR A 155 15.02 -12.80 0.58
N ASP A 156 15.41 -13.02 -0.67
CA ASP A 156 14.67 -13.80 -1.65
C ASP A 156 15.29 -15.19 -1.77
N GLU A 157 14.63 -16.19 -1.18
CA GLU A 157 15.09 -17.57 -1.16
C GLU A 157 15.14 -18.20 -2.56
N GLU A 158 14.22 -17.80 -3.48
CA GLU A 158 14.18 -18.36 -4.83
C GLU A 158 15.36 -17.90 -5.68
N ARG A 159 15.87 -16.69 -5.43
CA ARG A 159 16.97 -16.08 -6.18
C ARG A 159 18.29 -16.10 -5.42
N ASP A 160 18.27 -16.46 -4.15
CA ASP A 160 19.44 -16.41 -3.25
C ASP A 160 20.06 -15.00 -3.20
N ILE A 161 19.22 -13.97 -3.05
CA ILE A 161 19.65 -12.57 -3.08
C ILE A 161 19.09 -11.78 -1.90
N THR A 162 19.94 -11.00 -1.26
CA THR A 162 19.52 -9.96 -0.32
C THR A 162 19.09 -8.71 -1.07
N PHE A 163 18.01 -8.06 -0.63
CA PHE A 163 17.53 -6.82 -1.20
C PHE A 163 17.12 -5.83 -0.10
N ASN A 164 17.16 -4.54 -0.43
CA ASN A 164 16.81 -3.48 0.49
C ASN A 164 15.50 -2.82 0.09
N GLN A 165 14.67 -2.50 1.08
CA GLN A 165 13.47 -1.68 0.95
C GLN A 165 13.56 -0.50 1.92
N THR A 166 13.05 0.65 1.54
CA THR A 166 13.01 1.80 2.43
C THR A 166 11.64 1.88 3.10
N LEU A 167 11.62 1.79 4.43
CA LEU A 167 10.43 2.12 5.21
C LEU A 167 10.43 3.62 5.50
N ILE A 168 9.38 4.31 5.05
CA ILE A 168 9.17 5.73 5.30
C ILE A 168 7.95 5.89 6.20
N VAL A 169 8.11 6.59 7.30
CA VAL A 169 7.02 6.94 8.21
C VAL A 169 6.80 8.44 8.12
N THR A 170 5.57 8.86 7.95
CA THR A 170 5.21 10.28 7.88
C THR A 170 4.33 10.68 9.06
N TYR A 171 4.48 11.93 9.50
CA TYR A 171 3.65 12.53 10.53
C TYR A 171 3.15 13.90 10.07
N SER A 172 1.85 14.12 10.23
CA SER A 172 1.19 15.40 10.00
C SER A 172 0.36 15.79 11.22
N LEU A 173 0.62 16.96 11.78
CA LEU A 173 -0.16 17.49 12.90
C LEU A 173 -1.63 17.70 12.49
N LYS A 174 -1.88 18.20 11.29
CA LYS A 174 -3.23 18.35 10.73
C LYS A 174 -3.99 17.01 10.71
N TYR A 175 -3.33 15.94 10.25
CA TYR A 175 -3.95 14.61 10.18
C TYR A 175 -4.20 14.03 11.58
N LYS A 176 -3.27 14.22 12.51
CA LYS A 176 -3.46 13.81 13.94
C LYS A 176 -4.69 14.46 14.55
N LEU A 177 -4.85 15.78 14.39
CA LEU A 177 -6.00 16.51 14.92
C LEU A 177 -7.31 16.02 14.27
N TYR A 178 -7.32 15.84 12.95
CA TYR A 178 -8.46 15.28 12.23
C TYR A 178 -8.84 13.88 12.75
N GLN A 179 -7.87 13.00 13.01
CA GLN A 179 -8.14 11.67 13.57
C GLN A 179 -8.68 11.71 14.99
N GLN A 180 -8.37 12.73 15.77
CA GLN A 180 -8.93 12.92 17.11
C GLN A 180 -10.41 13.30 17.04
N THR A 181 -10.81 14.20 16.12
CA THR A 181 -12.22 14.61 15.96
C THR A 181 -13.14 13.48 15.45
N ILE A 182 -12.61 12.46 14.77
CA ILE A 182 -13.43 11.30 14.34
C ILE A 182 -13.70 10.32 15.48
N ARG A 183 -12.87 10.34 16.55
CA ARG A 183 -12.97 9.40 17.67
C ARG A 183 -13.84 9.92 18.82
N GLU A 184 -14.18 11.19 18.81
CA GLU A 184 -15.15 11.83 19.69
C GLU A 184 -16.59 11.70 19.14
#